data_1d3da66565264d4fd56b415f556db47b
#
_entry.id   1d3da66565264d4fd56b415f556db47b
#
_cell.length_a   1.000
_cell.length_b   1.000
_cell.length_c   1.000
_cell.angle_alpha   90.00
_cell.angle_beta   90.00
_cell.angle_gamma   90.00
#
_symmetry.space_group_name_H-M   'P 1'
#
loop_
_entity.id
_entity.type
_entity.pdbx_description
1 polymer ?
#
loop_
_entity_poly.entity_id
_entity_poly.type
_entity_poly.pdbx_seq_one_letter_code
_entity_poly.pdbx_strand_id
1 'polypeptide(L)'
;MKHRRLLCVLVVLLACALPCFGKSNHGKIRVLIVDGFSNHDWRQTTLLLRGILESAGEFDVSVSTAPQDTAAAAWAAWRPHFAGYDVVIQTCNDYGNNGLLEGVTPAPQWPEAVKKDFVEFVRKGGGVYIFHAAENAFLGWKEYEEMVGLSWREADYGTAIRVSEEGRLMRIPPGVGGSTGHGPRSNVLVKRLGDDPIHAGLPRAWLSPDMEVYFYARGPAERVQVLAYARDSQPGQGMLWPVEWTTTYGKGRVYVSTYGHVWKGDVQPESMRCAAVETIIPRALEWLAGRPVTFPVAKDFPGVDAVSVREKIPSAF
;
A
#
# COMPACT_ATOMS: atom_id res chain seq x y z
N MET A 1 24.02 17.09 -81.30
CA MET A 1 23.43 16.03 -80.50
C MET A 1 23.49 16.43 -79.02
N LYS A 2 22.40 16.92 -78.46
CA LYS A 2 22.33 17.41 -77.07
C LYS A 2 21.59 16.36 -76.20
N HIS A 3 22.30 15.69 -75.28
CA HIS A 3 21.70 14.75 -74.35
C HIS A 3 21.09 15.53 -73.16
N ARG A 4 19.74 15.51 -73.06
CA ARG A 4 19.02 15.94 -71.85
C ARG A 4 19.02 14.77 -70.84
N ARG A 5 19.65 14.98 -69.70
CA ARG A 5 19.53 14.10 -68.54
C ARG A 5 18.27 14.45 -67.78
N LEU A 6 17.37 13.49 -67.69
CA LEU A 6 16.14 13.56 -66.89
C LEU A 6 16.50 13.22 -65.45
N LEU A 7 16.32 14.16 -64.50
CA LEU A 7 16.55 13.95 -63.06
C LEU A 7 15.22 13.55 -62.44
N CYS A 8 15.07 12.25 -62.09
CA CYS A 8 13.94 11.78 -61.32
C CYS A 8 14.17 12.11 -59.84
N VAL A 9 13.34 13.02 -59.31
CA VAL A 9 13.29 13.33 -57.88
C VAL A 9 12.30 12.33 -57.24
N LEU A 10 12.86 11.44 -56.42
CA LEU A 10 12.09 10.47 -55.63
C LEU A 10 11.65 11.17 -54.34
N VAL A 11 10.37 11.53 -54.24
CA VAL A 11 9.79 12.05 -53.01
C VAL A 11 9.41 10.85 -52.11
N VAL A 12 10.19 10.64 -51.06
CA VAL A 12 9.88 9.65 -50.01
C VAL A 12 8.95 10.32 -49.01
N LEU A 13 7.65 9.95 -49.08
CA LEU A 13 6.66 10.31 -48.05
C LEU A 13 6.90 9.45 -46.83
N LEU A 14 7.53 10.05 -45.80
CA LEU A 14 7.67 9.48 -44.47
C LEU A 14 6.31 9.59 -43.76
N ALA A 15 5.50 8.52 -43.79
CA ALA A 15 4.28 8.44 -43.02
C ALA A 15 4.66 8.26 -41.53
N CYS A 16 4.59 9.35 -40.75
CA CYS A 16 4.64 9.28 -39.29
C CYS A 16 3.38 8.53 -38.79
N ALA A 17 3.53 7.24 -38.53
CA ALA A 17 2.55 6.48 -37.77
C ALA A 17 2.58 6.99 -36.32
N LEU A 18 1.65 7.86 -35.94
CA LEU A 18 1.37 8.17 -34.55
C LEU A 18 0.89 6.88 -33.89
N PRO A 19 1.49 6.47 -32.75
CA PRO A 19 0.96 5.35 -32.00
C PRO A 19 -0.44 5.74 -31.52
N CYS A 20 -1.43 5.11 -32.09
CA CYS A 20 -2.79 5.14 -31.59
C CYS A 20 -2.76 4.40 -30.24
N PHE A 21 -2.70 5.13 -29.12
CA PHE A 21 -2.98 4.58 -27.80
C PHE A 21 -4.43 4.17 -27.76
N GLY A 22 -4.73 2.98 -28.30
CA GLY A 22 -5.99 2.31 -28.06
C GLY A 22 -6.12 2.13 -26.54
N LYS A 23 -7.24 2.61 -25.95
CA LYS A 23 -7.64 2.20 -24.60
C LYS A 23 -7.60 0.68 -24.61
N SER A 24 -6.63 0.10 -23.89
CA SER A 24 -6.60 -1.35 -23.68
C SER A 24 -7.88 -1.69 -22.92
N ASN A 25 -8.75 -2.46 -23.54
CA ASN A 25 -10.04 -2.87 -22.97
C ASN A 25 -9.79 -3.98 -21.92
N HIS A 26 -8.95 -3.70 -20.93
CA HIS A 26 -8.79 -4.54 -19.77
C HIS A 26 -10.01 -4.28 -18.87
N GLY A 27 -10.77 -5.34 -18.55
CA GLY A 27 -11.85 -5.25 -17.57
C GLY A 27 -11.37 -4.66 -16.23
N LYS A 28 -12.29 -4.37 -15.32
CA LYS A 28 -11.97 -3.84 -13.98
C LYS A 28 -10.94 -4.72 -13.27
N ILE A 29 -10.11 -4.11 -12.43
CA ILE A 29 -9.20 -4.84 -11.52
C ILE A 29 -10.06 -5.46 -10.41
N ARG A 30 -9.96 -6.78 -10.23
CA ARG A 30 -10.69 -7.50 -9.19
C ARG A 30 -9.89 -7.41 -7.89
N VAL A 31 -10.48 -6.77 -6.88
CA VAL A 31 -9.86 -6.51 -5.58
C VAL A 31 -10.61 -7.27 -4.49
N LEU A 32 -9.88 -8.00 -3.66
CA LEU A 32 -10.41 -8.61 -2.44
C LEU A 32 -9.87 -7.86 -1.23
N ILE A 33 -10.72 -7.26 -0.42
CA ILE A 33 -10.37 -6.77 0.90
C ILE A 33 -10.54 -7.94 1.88
N VAL A 34 -9.50 -8.25 2.65
CA VAL A 34 -9.56 -9.25 3.71
C VAL A 34 -9.46 -8.54 5.05
N ASP A 35 -10.53 -8.65 5.82
CA ASP A 35 -10.70 -7.97 7.10
C ASP A 35 -11.25 -8.89 8.20
N GLY A 36 -11.71 -8.34 9.31
CA GLY A 36 -12.41 -9.04 10.38
C GLY A 36 -11.83 -8.82 11.77
N PHE A 37 -10.56 -8.40 11.86
CA PHE A 37 -9.92 -8.08 13.13
C PHE A 37 -8.76 -7.10 12.97
N SER A 38 -8.65 -6.16 13.91
CA SER A 38 -7.54 -5.21 14.03
C SER A 38 -7.65 -4.49 15.38
N ASN A 39 -6.55 -3.95 15.87
CA ASN A 39 -6.57 -2.96 16.95
C ASN A 39 -7.18 -1.61 16.50
N HIS A 40 -7.29 -1.38 15.20
CA HIS A 40 -7.96 -0.24 14.56
C HIS A 40 -9.43 -0.55 14.23
N ASP A 41 -10.19 0.45 13.76
CA ASP A 41 -11.55 0.22 13.27
C ASP A 41 -11.52 -0.38 11.86
N TRP A 42 -11.38 -1.70 11.80
CA TRP A 42 -11.31 -2.42 10.54
C TRP A 42 -12.61 -2.31 9.71
N ARG A 43 -13.78 -2.19 10.37
CA ARG A 43 -15.07 -2.03 9.68
C ARG A 43 -15.12 -0.71 8.94
N GLN A 44 -14.79 0.38 9.63
CA GLN A 44 -14.73 1.70 9.03
C GLN A 44 -13.62 1.78 7.97
N THR A 45 -12.47 1.17 8.21
CA THR A 45 -11.38 1.07 7.22
C THR A 45 -11.86 0.42 5.92
N THR A 46 -12.55 -0.72 6.01
CA THR A 46 -13.10 -1.41 4.83
C THR A 46 -14.13 -0.57 4.08
N LEU A 47 -15.04 0.12 4.79
CA LEU A 47 -16.01 1.01 4.17
C LEU A 47 -15.35 2.15 3.40
N LEU A 48 -14.33 2.78 3.98
CA LEU A 48 -13.61 3.90 3.36
C LEU A 48 -12.79 3.43 2.15
N LEU A 49 -12.08 2.30 2.25
CA LEU A 49 -11.34 1.71 1.12
C LEU A 49 -12.28 1.37 -0.04
N ARG A 50 -13.43 0.76 0.25
CA ARG A 50 -14.45 0.50 -0.78
C ARG A 50 -14.93 1.78 -1.43
N GLY A 51 -15.26 2.81 -0.64
CA GLY A 51 -15.70 4.11 -1.13
C GLY A 51 -14.68 4.75 -2.09
N ILE A 52 -13.39 4.73 -1.75
CA ILE A 52 -12.31 5.23 -2.61
C ILE A 52 -12.26 4.45 -3.92
N LEU A 53 -12.25 3.12 -3.86
CA LEU A 53 -12.05 2.26 -5.03
C LEU A 53 -13.28 2.24 -5.95
N GLU A 54 -14.48 2.20 -5.39
CA GLU A 54 -15.71 2.23 -6.16
C GLU A 54 -15.90 3.59 -6.85
N SER A 55 -15.51 4.70 -6.17
CA SER A 55 -15.52 6.04 -6.76
C SER A 55 -14.50 6.20 -7.89
N ALA A 56 -13.38 5.51 -7.84
CA ALA A 56 -12.38 5.47 -8.91
C ALA A 56 -12.91 4.78 -10.18
N GLY A 57 -13.91 3.90 -10.06
CA GLY A 57 -14.63 3.29 -11.18
C GLY A 57 -13.91 2.14 -11.91
N GLU A 58 -12.62 1.92 -11.65
CA GLU A 58 -11.77 0.95 -12.33
C GLU A 58 -11.63 -0.39 -11.59
N PHE A 59 -12.25 -0.51 -10.42
CA PHE A 59 -12.13 -1.67 -9.54
C PHE A 59 -13.46 -2.40 -9.35
N ASP A 60 -13.37 -3.72 -9.22
CA ASP A 60 -14.44 -4.61 -8.79
C ASP A 60 -14.06 -5.14 -7.41
N VAL A 61 -14.74 -4.62 -6.37
CA VAL A 61 -14.32 -4.80 -4.98
C VAL A 61 -15.22 -5.81 -4.26
N SER A 62 -14.60 -6.84 -3.73
CA SER A 62 -15.24 -7.81 -2.83
C SER A 62 -14.59 -7.76 -1.46
N VAL A 63 -15.30 -8.25 -0.44
CA VAL A 63 -14.80 -8.32 0.93
C VAL A 63 -14.91 -9.76 1.44
N SER A 64 -13.88 -10.24 2.11
CA SER A 64 -13.91 -11.51 2.87
C SER A 64 -13.59 -11.22 4.34
N THR A 65 -14.61 -11.18 5.15
CA THR A 65 -14.50 -10.93 6.59
C THR A 65 -14.22 -12.23 7.33
N ALA A 66 -13.13 -12.25 8.12
CA ALA A 66 -12.83 -13.37 9.00
C ALA A 66 -13.94 -13.54 10.06
N PRO A 67 -14.39 -14.77 10.33
CA PRO A 67 -15.35 -15.01 11.40
C PRO A 67 -14.87 -14.47 12.75
N GLN A 68 -15.80 -13.96 13.55
CA GLN A 68 -15.47 -13.29 14.82
C GLN A 68 -15.24 -14.27 15.98
N ASP A 69 -15.60 -15.52 15.81
CA ASP A 69 -15.38 -16.59 16.81
C ASP A 69 -14.38 -17.62 16.24
N THR A 70 -13.19 -17.65 16.79
CA THR A 70 -12.12 -18.57 16.37
C THR A 70 -12.37 -20.03 16.81
N ALA A 71 -13.26 -20.28 17.77
CA ALA A 71 -13.67 -21.61 18.18
C ALA A 71 -14.80 -22.17 17.31
N ALA A 72 -15.51 -21.32 16.57
CA ALA A 72 -16.59 -21.77 15.70
C ALA A 72 -16.07 -22.54 14.47
N ALA A 73 -16.87 -23.50 14.00
CA ALA A 73 -16.59 -24.23 12.76
C ALA A 73 -16.40 -23.28 11.56
N ALA A 74 -17.07 -22.12 11.58
CA ALA A 74 -16.93 -21.09 10.56
C ALA A 74 -15.48 -20.56 10.42
N TRP A 75 -14.74 -20.42 11.52
CA TRP A 75 -13.33 -20.02 11.47
C TRP A 75 -12.47 -21.04 10.71
N ALA A 76 -12.58 -22.30 11.07
CA ALA A 76 -11.86 -23.38 10.41
C ALA A 76 -12.28 -23.57 8.94
N ALA A 77 -13.52 -23.24 8.60
CA ALA A 77 -14.07 -23.35 7.24
C ALA A 77 -13.84 -22.09 6.38
N TRP A 78 -13.46 -20.97 6.98
CA TRP A 78 -13.25 -19.71 6.26
C TRP A 78 -12.14 -19.84 5.20
N ARG A 79 -12.48 -19.49 3.96
CA ARG A 79 -11.59 -19.61 2.79
C ARG A 79 -11.81 -18.43 1.85
N PRO A 80 -11.03 -17.33 1.98
CA PRO A 80 -10.95 -16.33 0.92
C PRO A 80 -10.45 -16.98 -0.37
N HIS A 81 -11.17 -16.81 -1.46
CA HIS A 81 -10.78 -17.39 -2.76
C HIS A 81 -9.81 -16.46 -3.48
N PHE A 82 -8.59 -16.31 -2.97
CA PHE A 82 -7.58 -15.37 -3.48
C PHE A 82 -7.35 -15.46 -4.98
N ALA A 83 -7.33 -16.67 -5.55
CA ALA A 83 -7.08 -16.89 -6.97
C ALA A 83 -8.13 -16.26 -7.91
N GLY A 84 -9.28 -15.86 -7.38
CA GLY A 84 -10.32 -15.14 -8.12
C GLY A 84 -10.02 -13.66 -8.34
N TYR A 85 -8.96 -13.12 -7.73
CA TYR A 85 -8.66 -11.69 -7.70
C TYR A 85 -7.29 -11.36 -8.29
N ASP A 86 -7.12 -10.12 -8.69
CA ASP A 86 -5.85 -9.59 -9.21
C ASP A 86 -5.02 -9.01 -8.06
N VAL A 87 -5.69 -8.41 -7.07
CA VAL A 87 -5.07 -7.78 -5.89
C VAL A 87 -5.85 -8.13 -4.62
N VAL A 88 -5.12 -8.38 -3.54
CA VAL A 88 -5.64 -8.50 -2.18
C VAL A 88 -5.21 -7.30 -1.35
N ILE A 89 -6.15 -6.62 -0.69
CA ILE A 89 -5.86 -5.64 0.35
C ILE A 89 -6.02 -6.35 1.69
N GLN A 90 -4.93 -6.47 2.43
CA GLN A 90 -4.88 -7.08 3.75
C GLN A 90 -4.98 -5.97 4.82
N THR A 91 -6.01 -6.02 5.68
CA THR A 91 -6.25 -5.05 6.77
C THR A 91 -6.28 -5.68 8.16
N CYS A 92 -6.21 -7.03 8.25
CA CYS A 92 -6.17 -7.70 9.55
C CYS A 92 -4.87 -7.37 10.30
N ASN A 93 -5.00 -7.18 11.61
CA ASN A 93 -3.86 -7.03 12.52
C ASN A 93 -4.12 -7.79 13.82
N ASP A 94 -3.21 -8.68 14.20
CA ASP A 94 -3.26 -9.47 15.43
C ASP A 94 -2.20 -9.03 16.46
N TYR A 95 -1.45 -7.97 16.16
CA TYR A 95 -0.41 -7.49 17.05
C TYR A 95 -0.98 -6.86 18.33
N GLY A 96 -0.46 -7.27 19.48
CA GLY A 96 -0.68 -6.61 20.75
C GLY A 96 -2.01 -6.91 21.45
N ASN A 97 -2.81 -7.87 21.04
CA ASN A 97 -4.10 -8.27 21.66
C ASN A 97 -5.12 -7.12 21.79
N ASN A 98 -4.93 -5.99 21.13
CA ASN A 98 -5.75 -4.82 21.31
C ASN A 98 -6.98 -4.84 20.40
N GLY A 99 -8.08 -5.44 20.88
CA GLY A 99 -9.38 -5.32 20.23
C GLY A 99 -9.57 -6.20 19.01
N LEU A 100 -8.81 -7.22 18.91
CA LEU A 100 -9.08 -8.41 18.16
C LEU A 100 -10.33 -9.06 18.71
N LEU A 101 -10.66 -10.19 18.40
CA LEU A 101 -11.81 -10.88 18.98
C LEU A 101 -11.75 -10.77 20.51
N GLU A 102 -12.69 -10.05 21.12
CA GLU A 102 -12.69 -9.83 22.58
C GLU A 102 -12.52 -11.15 23.32
N GLY A 103 -11.57 -11.20 24.25
CA GLY A 103 -11.30 -12.36 25.07
C GLY A 103 -10.45 -13.46 24.44
N VAL A 104 -9.99 -13.31 23.21
CA VAL A 104 -9.06 -14.28 22.59
C VAL A 104 -7.61 -13.90 22.88
N THR A 105 -6.91 -14.78 23.59
CA THR A 105 -5.47 -14.67 23.87
C THR A 105 -4.81 -16.05 23.70
N PRO A 106 -3.78 -16.20 22.86
CA PRO A 106 -3.14 -15.19 22.01
C PRO A 106 -4.05 -14.75 20.86
N ALA A 107 -3.71 -13.57 20.28
CA ALA A 107 -4.41 -13.07 19.12
C ALA A 107 -4.38 -14.08 17.95
N PRO A 108 -5.51 -14.26 17.25
CA PRO A 108 -5.59 -15.29 16.23
C PRO A 108 -4.78 -14.92 15.00
N GLN A 109 -4.03 -15.88 14.49
CA GLN A 109 -3.55 -15.84 13.13
C GLN A 109 -4.56 -16.51 12.20
N TRP A 110 -4.47 -16.22 10.91
CA TRP A 110 -5.32 -16.93 9.94
C TRP A 110 -5.16 -18.46 10.02
N PRO A 111 -6.21 -19.24 9.72
CA PRO A 111 -6.08 -20.69 9.61
C PRO A 111 -4.98 -21.10 8.64
N GLU A 112 -4.26 -22.16 8.95
CA GLU A 112 -3.09 -22.61 8.15
C GLU A 112 -3.41 -22.81 6.66
N ALA A 113 -4.63 -23.29 6.34
CA ALA A 113 -5.05 -23.43 4.96
C ALA A 113 -5.20 -22.06 4.26
N VAL A 114 -5.69 -21.03 4.97
CA VAL A 114 -5.79 -19.67 4.43
C VAL A 114 -4.40 -19.07 4.20
N LYS A 115 -3.48 -19.25 5.15
CA LYS A 115 -2.08 -18.83 5.01
C LYS A 115 -1.44 -19.46 3.78
N LYS A 116 -1.61 -20.77 3.61
CA LYS A 116 -1.08 -21.51 2.45
C LYS A 116 -1.63 -20.96 1.14
N ASP A 117 -2.94 -20.77 1.05
CA ASP A 117 -3.59 -20.25 -0.16
C ASP A 117 -3.15 -18.83 -0.48
N PHE A 118 -2.96 -17.99 0.54
CA PHE A 118 -2.44 -16.63 0.39
C PHE A 118 -0.99 -16.61 -0.12
N VAL A 119 -0.11 -17.39 0.50
CA VAL A 119 1.30 -17.53 0.07
C VAL A 119 1.37 -18.00 -1.38
N GLU A 120 0.55 -18.98 -1.76
CA GLU A 120 0.52 -19.50 -3.12
C GLU A 120 -0.01 -18.47 -4.13
N PHE A 121 -1.03 -17.69 -3.77
CA PHE A 121 -1.53 -16.57 -4.57
C PHE A 121 -0.41 -15.57 -4.89
N VAL A 122 0.32 -15.10 -3.86
CA VAL A 122 1.40 -14.14 -4.05
C VAL A 122 2.54 -14.75 -4.85
N ARG A 123 2.97 -15.98 -4.51
CA ARG A 123 4.05 -16.68 -5.21
C ARG A 123 3.79 -16.82 -6.72
N LYS A 124 2.53 -16.99 -7.11
CA LYS A 124 2.11 -17.10 -8.52
C LYS A 124 2.01 -15.78 -9.27
N GLY A 125 2.10 -14.65 -8.57
CA GLY A 125 2.08 -13.32 -9.20
C GLY A 125 0.94 -12.42 -8.75
N GLY A 126 0.12 -12.83 -7.78
CA GLY A 126 -0.91 -12.01 -7.18
C GLY A 126 -0.32 -10.76 -6.51
N GLY A 127 -1.02 -9.63 -6.61
CA GLY A 127 -0.65 -8.39 -5.95
C GLY A 127 -1.19 -8.32 -4.52
N VAL A 128 -0.42 -7.76 -3.60
CA VAL A 128 -0.88 -7.57 -2.22
C VAL A 128 -0.60 -6.15 -1.75
N TYR A 129 -1.63 -5.50 -1.23
CA TYR A 129 -1.50 -4.26 -0.49
C TYR A 129 -1.64 -4.56 1.01
N ILE A 130 -0.57 -4.33 1.75
CA ILE A 130 -0.55 -4.38 3.22
C ILE A 130 -0.89 -2.97 3.72
N PHE A 131 -2.10 -2.81 4.25
CA PHE A 131 -2.65 -1.50 4.57
C PHE A 131 -2.45 -1.14 6.04
N HIS A 132 -1.74 -0.03 6.27
CA HIS A 132 -1.53 0.58 7.58
C HIS A 132 -1.11 -0.45 8.64
N ALA A 133 -1.88 -0.60 9.73
CA ALA A 133 -1.59 -1.49 10.85
C ALA A 133 -1.47 -2.99 10.48
N ALA A 134 -1.86 -3.38 9.28
CA ALA A 134 -1.67 -4.75 8.82
C ALA A 134 -0.19 -5.14 8.65
N GLU A 135 0.72 -4.16 8.56
CA GLU A 135 2.16 -4.44 8.57
C GLU A 135 2.63 -5.11 9.86
N ASN A 136 1.91 -4.90 10.97
CA ASN A 136 2.24 -5.43 12.29
C ASN A 136 1.78 -6.88 12.49
N ALA A 137 0.92 -7.36 11.59
CA ALA A 137 0.25 -8.65 11.75
C ALA A 137 1.21 -9.85 11.73
N PHE A 138 0.69 -10.94 12.28
CA PHE A 138 1.16 -12.32 12.10
C PHE A 138 2.62 -12.54 12.48
N LEU A 139 3.02 -12.09 13.66
CA LEU A 139 4.35 -12.35 14.24
C LEU A 139 4.69 -13.85 14.16
N GLY A 140 5.85 -14.16 13.56
CA GLY A 140 6.34 -15.53 13.39
C GLY A 140 5.81 -16.26 12.15
N TRP A 141 4.92 -15.64 11.36
CA TRP A 141 4.60 -16.17 10.03
C TRP A 141 5.62 -15.65 9.01
N LYS A 142 6.66 -16.45 8.82
CA LYS A 142 7.86 -16.09 8.07
C LYS A 142 7.58 -15.54 6.67
N GLU A 143 6.72 -16.20 5.90
CA GLU A 143 6.41 -15.77 4.54
C GLU A 143 5.71 -14.41 4.52
N TYR A 144 4.83 -14.13 5.49
CA TYR A 144 4.20 -12.83 5.63
C TYR A 144 5.22 -11.75 5.98
N GLU A 145 6.12 -12.01 6.91
CA GLU A 145 7.19 -11.09 7.29
C GLU A 145 8.15 -10.79 6.13
N GLU A 146 8.45 -11.79 5.30
CA GLU A 146 9.23 -11.60 4.07
C GLU A 146 8.49 -10.73 3.05
N MET A 147 7.15 -10.85 2.95
CA MET A 147 6.31 -10.01 2.09
C MET A 147 6.25 -8.57 2.59
N VAL A 148 6.07 -8.36 3.89
CA VAL A 148 5.97 -7.02 4.49
C VAL A 148 7.32 -6.31 4.52
N GLY A 149 8.37 -7.02 4.89
CA GLY A 149 9.75 -6.53 4.97
C GLY A 149 10.07 -5.72 6.20
N LEU A 150 9.20 -4.81 6.62
CA LEU A 150 9.32 -3.97 7.83
C LEU A 150 7.99 -3.99 8.58
N SER A 151 8.02 -4.29 9.87
CA SER A 151 6.84 -4.46 10.72
C SER A 151 7.05 -3.82 12.09
N TRP A 152 5.98 -3.69 12.85
CA TRP A 152 6.05 -3.26 14.24
C TRP A 152 6.63 -4.37 15.11
N ARG A 153 7.88 -4.24 15.54
CA ARG A 153 8.61 -5.28 16.26
C ARG A 153 9.55 -4.68 17.31
N GLU A 154 10.00 -5.53 18.23
CA GLU A 154 10.97 -5.19 19.26
C GLU A 154 12.37 -4.91 18.65
N ALA A 155 13.23 -4.23 19.42
CA ALA A 155 14.52 -3.72 18.94
C ALA A 155 15.47 -4.80 18.38
N ASP A 156 15.38 -6.02 18.90
CA ASP A 156 16.24 -7.16 18.53
C ASP A 156 15.67 -8.05 17.43
N TYR A 157 14.43 -7.77 16.98
CA TYR A 157 13.73 -8.66 16.05
C TYR A 157 14.36 -8.74 14.65
N GLY A 158 14.83 -7.65 14.13
CA GLY A 158 15.36 -7.59 12.77
C GLY A 158 15.94 -6.24 12.40
N THR A 159 16.26 -6.05 11.14
CA THR A 159 16.82 -4.82 10.61
C THR A 159 15.74 -3.75 10.47
N ALA A 160 16.01 -2.52 10.92
CA ALA A 160 15.24 -1.35 10.54
C ALA A 160 15.92 -0.59 9.40
N ILE A 161 15.13 0.21 8.67
CA ILE A 161 15.63 1.11 7.62
C ILE A 161 15.21 2.53 7.99
N ARG A 162 16.16 3.46 7.98
CA ARG A 162 15.88 4.89 8.02
C ARG A 162 16.44 5.60 6.77
N VAL A 163 16.00 6.81 6.52
CA VAL A 163 16.47 7.64 5.41
C VAL A 163 17.35 8.77 5.97
N SER A 164 18.49 9.06 5.36
CA SER A 164 19.29 10.23 5.72
C SER A 164 18.70 11.52 5.14
N GLU A 165 19.19 12.69 5.57
CA GLU A 165 18.74 13.99 5.01
C GLU A 165 19.02 14.09 3.49
N GLU A 166 20.05 13.38 2.99
CA GLU A 166 20.40 13.32 1.57
C GLU A 166 19.63 12.22 0.80
N GLY A 167 18.65 11.56 1.42
CA GLY A 167 17.85 10.51 0.79
C GLY A 167 18.55 9.15 0.68
N ARG A 168 19.61 8.87 1.46
CA ARG A 168 20.27 7.56 1.46
C ARG A 168 19.63 6.63 2.47
N LEU A 169 19.42 5.38 2.07
CA LEU A 169 18.92 4.33 2.96
C LEU A 169 20.02 3.88 3.92
N MET A 170 19.71 3.85 5.20
CA MET A 170 20.58 3.44 6.29
C MET A 170 19.96 2.26 7.02
N ARG A 171 20.64 1.12 7.02
CA ARG A 171 20.18 -0.10 7.70
C ARG A 171 20.67 -0.07 9.15
N ILE A 172 19.76 -0.36 10.08
CA ILE A 172 20.01 -0.41 11.52
C ILE A 172 19.91 -1.87 11.93
N PRO A 173 21.02 -2.48 12.40
CA PRO A 173 21.04 -3.89 12.80
C PRO A 173 20.07 -4.21 13.95
N PRO A 174 19.68 -5.47 14.12
CA PRO A 174 18.98 -5.94 15.33
C PRO A 174 19.73 -5.54 16.60
N GLY A 175 19.01 -5.16 17.65
CA GLY A 175 19.57 -4.73 18.93
C GLY A 175 20.15 -3.31 18.95
N VAL A 176 20.18 -2.61 17.82
CA VAL A 176 20.62 -1.22 17.73
C VAL A 176 19.44 -0.28 17.60
N GLY A 177 19.37 0.77 18.38
CA GLY A 177 18.27 1.72 18.45
C GLY A 177 17.08 1.20 19.26
N GLY A 178 15.86 1.63 18.93
CA GLY A 178 14.65 1.29 19.68
C GLY A 178 13.80 0.20 19.05
N SER A 179 12.74 -0.18 19.76
CA SER A 179 11.59 -0.89 19.23
C SER A 179 10.76 0.02 18.34
N THR A 180 9.89 -0.55 17.52
CA THR A 180 8.98 0.23 16.68
C THR A 180 8.02 1.04 17.56
N GLY A 181 7.74 2.24 17.12
CA GLY A 181 6.78 3.16 17.74
C GLY A 181 6.40 4.26 16.77
N HIS A 182 5.56 5.19 17.22
CA HIS A 182 5.23 6.42 16.50
C HIS A 182 5.06 7.59 17.48
N GLY A 183 5.20 8.81 16.99
CA GLY A 183 4.81 10.00 17.71
C GLY A 183 3.31 10.29 17.56
N PRO A 184 2.80 11.43 18.07
CA PRO A 184 1.41 11.80 17.88
C PRO A 184 1.08 11.97 16.39
N ARG A 185 -0.17 11.67 16.02
CA ARG A 185 -0.72 11.95 14.69
C ARG A 185 -0.60 13.44 14.37
N SER A 186 -0.19 13.75 13.17
CA SER A 186 0.02 15.13 12.74
C SER A 186 -0.03 15.26 11.21
N ASN A 187 -0.03 16.49 10.72
CA ASN A 187 0.22 16.77 9.32
C ASN A 187 1.70 16.54 9.03
N VAL A 188 2.00 15.61 8.16
CA VAL A 188 3.36 15.13 7.88
C VAL A 188 3.77 15.48 6.47
N LEU A 189 4.96 16.06 6.30
CA LEU A 189 5.55 16.27 4.99
C LEU A 189 6.18 14.96 4.48
N VAL A 190 5.46 14.31 3.57
CA VAL A 190 5.94 13.11 2.88
C VAL A 190 6.84 13.52 1.71
N LYS A 191 7.95 12.81 1.52
CA LYS A 191 8.91 13.03 0.43
C LYS A 191 9.10 11.75 -0.36
N ARG A 192 9.07 11.85 -1.70
CA ARG A 192 9.38 10.73 -2.60
C ARG A 192 10.86 10.36 -2.54
N LEU A 193 11.14 9.07 -2.64
CA LEU A 193 12.49 8.55 -2.77
C LEU A 193 12.66 7.90 -4.16
N GLY A 194 13.30 8.63 -5.07
CA GLY A 194 13.51 8.15 -6.44
C GLY A 194 12.29 8.32 -7.35
N ASP A 195 12.30 7.56 -8.43
CA ASP A 195 11.24 7.54 -9.43
C ASP A 195 10.66 6.11 -9.49
N ASP A 196 9.34 6.02 -9.37
CA ASP A 196 8.58 4.79 -9.45
C ASP A 196 7.26 5.03 -10.19
N PRO A 197 6.62 3.98 -10.75
CA PRO A 197 5.39 4.13 -11.51
C PRO A 197 4.20 4.66 -10.69
N ILE A 198 4.12 4.31 -9.39
CA ILE A 198 3.01 4.71 -8.53
C ILE A 198 2.99 6.23 -8.35
N HIS A 199 4.17 6.82 -8.17
CA HIS A 199 4.35 8.26 -7.97
C HIS A 199 4.61 9.06 -9.25
N ALA A 200 4.54 8.46 -10.43
CA ALA A 200 4.77 9.18 -11.68
C ALA A 200 3.80 10.37 -11.81
N GLY A 201 4.33 11.57 -12.01
CA GLY A 201 3.56 12.81 -12.11
C GLY A 201 3.12 13.45 -10.79
N LEU A 202 3.36 12.81 -9.62
CA LEU A 202 3.13 13.43 -8.32
C LEU A 202 4.22 14.47 -7.99
N PRO A 203 3.94 15.45 -7.12
CA PRO A 203 4.97 16.33 -6.56
C PRO A 203 6.09 15.54 -5.87
N ARG A 204 7.26 16.15 -5.70
CA ARG A 204 8.36 15.51 -4.96
C ARG A 204 8.12 15.43 -3.46
N ALA A 205 7.23 16.27 -2.94
CA ALA A 205 6.80 16.24 -1.55
C ALA A 205 5.38 16.82 -1.42
N TRP A 206 4.65 16.35 -0.41
CA TRP A 206 3.28 16.81 -0.11
C TRP A 206 2.97 16.65 1.37
N LEU A 207 2.00 17.42 1.87
CA LEU A 207 1.45 17.25 3.21
C LEU A 207 0.37 16.16 3.22
N SER A 208 0.51 15.20 4.12
CA SER A 208 -0.50 14.18 4.42
C SER A 208 -1.04 14.42 5.83
N PRO A 209 -2.35 14.62 6.01
CA PRO A 209 -2.93 14.93 7.31
C PRO A 209 -3.06 13.69 8.19
N ASP A 210 -3.12 13.92 9.50
CA ASP A 210 -3.49 12.95 10.53
C ASP A 210 -2.72 11.62 10.40
N MET A 211 -1.41 11.71 10.14
CA MET A 211 -0.56 10.58 9.83
C MET A 211 0.30 10.18 11.01
N GLU A 212 0.51 8.88 11.17
CA GLU A 212 1.55 8.29 12.01
C GLU A 212 2.78 7.94 11.18
N VAL A 213 3.96 8.34 11.64
CA VAL A 213 5.22 7.89 11.05
C VAL A 213 5.83 6.88 12.00
N TYR A 214 5.93 5.62 11.54
CA TYR A 214 6.50 4.54 12.34
C TYR A 214 8.03 4.63 12.29
N PHE A 215 8.64 4.85 13.45
CA PHE A 215 10.07 4.78 13.60
C PHE A 215 10.50 3.35 13.98
N TYR A 216 11.66 2.94 13.55
CA TYR A 216 12.23 1.61 13.80
C TYR A 216 11.33 0.43 13.41
N ALA A 217 10.49 0.57 12.36
CA ALA A 217 9.84 -0.60 11.79
C ALA A 217 10.91 -1.62 11.37
N ARG A 218 10.78 -2.87 11.82
CA ARG A 218 11.82 -3.89 11.76
C ARG A 218 11.36 -5.16 11.06
N GLY A 219 12.27 -5.88 10.49
CA GLY A 219 11.95 -7.15 9.87
C GLY A 219 13.12 -7.75 9.11
N PRO A 220 12.87 -8.69 8.20
CA PRO A 220 13.89 -9.19 7.30
C PRO A 220 14.54 -8.06 6.49
N ALA A 221 13.77 -7.02 6.17
CA ALA A 221 14.18 -5.84 5.40
C ALA A 221 14.88 -6.19 4.08
N GLU A 222 14.67 -7.39 3.57
CA GLU A 222 15.17 -7.84 2.28
C GLU A 222 14.24 -7.36 1.17
N ARG A 223 14.80 -7.03 0.01
CA ARG A 223 14.04 -6.59 -1.17
C ARG A 223 13.12 -5.38 -0.92
N VAL A 224 13.31 -4.63 0.16
CA VAL A 224 12.56 -3.41 0.44
C VAL A 224 13.05 -2.29 -0.47
N GLN A 225 12.15 -1.78 -1.30
CA GLN A 225 12.33 -0.56 -2.07
C GLN A 225 11.47 0.53 -1.46
N VAL A 226 12.08 1.47 -0.76
CA VAL A 226 11.38 2.62 -0.18
C VAL A 226 10.94 3.56 -1.30
N LEU A 227 9.67 3.92 -1.34
CA LEU A 227 9.09 4.83 -2.33
C LEU A 227 8.92 6.24 -1.76
N ALA A 228 8.51 6.34 -0.49
CA ALA A 228 8.34 7.60 0.21
C ALA A 228 8.73 7.48 1.67
N TYR A 229 9.10 8.62 2.24
CA TYR A 229 9.56 8.73 3.63
C TYR A 229 9.10 10.04 4.25
N ALA A 230 9.08 10.08 5.57
CA ALA A 230 8.71 11.27 6.32
C ALA A 230 9.47 11.37 7.64
N ARG A 231 9.48 12.56 8.22
CA ARG A 231 10.03 12.80 9.54
C ARG A 231 9.02 12.39 10.61
N ASP A 232 9.45 11.61 11.60
CA ASP A 232 8.60 11.28 12.72
C ASP A 232 8.28 12.53 13.57
N SER A 233 7.13 12.49 14.23
CA SER A 233 6.64 13.57 15.07
C SER A 233 7.08 13.47 16.54
N GLN A 234 8.02 12.57 16.84
CA GLN A 234 8.49 12.38 18.22
C GLN A 234 9.33 13.58 18.69
N PRO A 235 8.97 14.23 19.79
CA PRO A 235 9.71 15.39 20.27
C PRO A 235 11.20 15.07 20.49
N GLY A 236 12.08 15.87 19.86
CA GLY A 236 13.53 15.81 20.06
C GLY A 236 14.29 14.74 19.27
N GLN A 237 13.61 13.89 18.49
CA GLN A 237 14.29 12.83 17.72
C GLN A 237 14.25 13.08 16.21
N GLY A 238 13.12 13.41 15.67
CA GLY A 238 12.91 13.90 14.28
C GLY A 238 13.69 13.21 13.18
N MET A 239 13.78 11.88 13.17
CA MET A 239 14.45 11.12 12.11
C MET A 239 13.51 10.83 10.95
N LEU A 240 14.07 10.46 9.80
CA LEU A 240 13.33 10.17 8.58
C LEU A 240 13.15 8.66 8.41
N TRP A 241 11.89 8.21 8.22
CA TRP A 241 11.50 6.82 8.15
C TRP A 241 10.66 6.52 6.91
N PRO A 242 10.73 5.30 6.37
CA PRO A 242 9.83 4.87 5.30
C PRO A 242 8.35 4.99 5.72
N VAL A 243 7.52 5.48 4.81
CA VAL A 243 6.06 5.50 4.96
C VAL A 243 5.37 4.75 3.83
N GLU A 244 6.09 4.51 2.73
CA GLU A 244 5.67 3.67 1.63
C GLU A 244 6.86 2.86 1.12
N TRP A 245 6.64 1.58 0.87
CA TRP A 245 7.65 0.72 0.25
C TRP A 245 7.02 -0.42 -0.51
N THR A 246 7.81 -1.04 -1.38
CA THR A 246 7.45 -2.26 -2.07
C THR A 246 8.42 -3.37 -1.75
N THR A 247 7.93 -4.60 -1.84
CA THR A 247 8.72 -5.82 -1.84
C THR A 247 8.25 -6.77 -2.95
N THR A 248 8.89 -7.90 -3.08
CA THR A 248 8.46 -8.98 -3.98
C THR A 248 8.51 -10.31 -3.24
N TYR A 249 7.55 -11.19 -3.54
CA TYR A 249 7.54 -12.56 -3.04
C TYR A 249 7.16 -13.53 -4.16
N GLY A 250 8.08 -14.43 -4.53
CA GLY A 250 7.93 -15.22 -5.74
C GLY A 250 7.80 -14.34 -6.98
N LYS A 251 6.68 -14.44 -7.71
CA LYS A 251 6.34 -13.57 -8.84
C LYS A 251 5.45 -12.40 -8.44
N GLY A 252 4.96 -12.37 -7.20
CA GLY A 252 4.01 -11.38 -6.71
C GLY A 252 4.66 -10.06 -6.33
N ARG A 253 3.86 -9.03 -6.36
CA ARG A 253 4.21 -7.66 -5.94
C ARG A 253 3.53 -7.35 -4.63
N VAL A 254 4.25 -6.72 -3.72
CA VAL A 254 3.70 -6.27 -2.45
C VAL A 254 3.94 -4.77 -2.31
N TYR A 255 2.91 -4.03 -1.94
CA TYR A 255 2.98 -2.63 -1.60
C TYR A 255 2.53 -2.46 -0.15
N VAL A 256 3.26 -1.68 0.61
CA VAL A 256 3.00 -1.42 2.02
C VAL A 256 2.98 0.09 2.23
N SER A 257 2.01 0.60 2.99
CA SER A 257 2.00 2.00 3.40
C SER A 257 1.44 2.18 4.80
N THR A 258 1.92 3.22 5.48
CA THR A 258 1.44 3.64 6.80
C THR A 258 0.31 4.68 6.70
N TYR A 259 -0.20 4.97 5.50
CA TYR A 259 -1.34 5.85 5.31
C TYR A 259 -2.64 5.27 5.86
N GLY A 260 -3.61 6.14 6.10
CA GLY A 260 -5.00 5.74 6.28
C GLY A 260 -5.35 5.26 7.68
N HIS A 261 -4.75 5.85 8.69
CA HIS A 261 -5.12 5.57 10.08
C HIS A 261 -6.62 5.79 10.33
N VAL A 262 -7.30 4.77 10.83
CA VAL A 262 -8.70 4.80 11.24
C VAL A 262 -8.81 4.20 12.63
N TRP A 263 -8.85 5.05 13.67
CA TRP A 263 -8.98 4.58 15.03
C TRP A 263 -10.44 4.26 15.37
N LYS A 264 -10.65 3.51 16.44
CA LYS A 264 -12.00 3.20 16.94
C LYS A 264 -12.77 4.48 17.24
N GLY A 265 -13.93 4.62 16.59
CA GLY A 265 -14.78 5.81 16.68
C GLY A 265 -14.46 6.92 15.68
N ASP A 266 -13.38 6.81 14.90
CA ASP A 266 -13.11 7.74 13.81
C ASP A 266 -14.14 7.52 12.68
N VAL A 267 -14.93 8.55 12.39
CA VAL A 267 -15.84 8.55 11.25
C VAL A 267 -15.26 9.46 10.18
N GLN A 268 -14.88 8.90 9.01
CA GLN A 268 -14.32 9.70 7.93
C GLN A 268 -13.07 10.54 8.33
N PRO A 269 -11.99 9.94 8.92
CA PRO A 269 -10.82 10.68 9.36
C PRO A 269 -10.10 11.36 8.19
N GLU A 270 -9.42 12.47 8.46
CA GLU A 270 -8.69 13.24 7.44
C GLU A 270 -7.59 12.41 6.76
N SER A 271 -6.97 11.48 7.51
CA SER A 271 -5.99 10.51 6.99
C SER A 271 -6.51 9.73 5.78
N MET A 272 -7.80 9.38 5.76
CA MET A 272 -8.43 8.68 4.63
C MET A 272 -8.98 9.62 3.56
N ARG A 273 -9.45 10.80 3.95
CA ARG A 273 -10.04 11.80 3.03
C ARG A 273 -9.02 12.67 2.30
N CYS A 274 -7.73 12.42 2.50
CA CYS A 274 -6.67 13.16 1.82
C CYS A 274 -6.64 12.84 0.32
N ALA A 275 -6.60 13.86 -0.53
CA ALA A 275 -6.49 13.71 -1.98
C ALA A 275 -5.25 12.92 -2.43
N ALA A 276 -4.16 12.96 -1.64
CA ALA A 276 -3.00 12.11 -1.90
C ALA A 276 -3.33 10.64 -1.71
N VAL A 277 -4.00 10.27 -0.62
CA VAL A 277 -4.38 8.86 -0.33
C VAL A 277 -5.36 8.35 -1.38
N GLU A 278 -6.39 9.14 -1.73
CA GLU A 278 -7.35 8.80 -2.80
C GLU A 278 -6.69 8.65 -4.18
N THR A 279 -5.57 9.31 -4.42
CA THR A 279 -4.80 9.17 -5.66
C THR A 279 -3.86 7.97 -5.62
N ILE A 280 -3.11 7.80 -4.52
CA ILE A 280 -2.04 6.79 -4.42
C ILE A 280 -2.62 5.37 -4.33
N ILE A 281 -3.73 5.17 -3.60
CA ILE A 281 -4.32 3.83 -3.46
C ILE A 281 -4.69 3.22 -4.81
N PRO A 282 -5.49 3.85 -5.68
CA PRO A 282 -5.81 3.29 -7.01
C PRO A 282 -4.55 3.01 -7.83
N ARG A 283 -3.57 3.91 -7.83
CA ARG A 283 -2.32 3.76 -8.58
C ARG A 283 -1.48 2.57 -8.08
N ALA A 284 -1.42 2.38 -6.77
CA ALA A 284 -0.77 1.22 -6.17
C ALA A 284 -1.46 -0.10 -6.59
N LEU A 285 -2.79 -0.10 -6.66
CA LEU A 285 -3.53 -1.29 -7.11
C LEU A 285 -3.34 -1.59 -8.60
N GLU A 286 -3.27 -0.57 -9.48
CA GLU A 286 -2.89 -0.78 -10.88
C GLU A 286 -1.51 -1.43 -10.99
N TRP A 287 -0.52 -0.90 -10.24
CA TRP A 287 0.82 -1.44 -10.21
C TRP A 287 0.85 -2.89 -9.68
N LEU A 288 0.11 -3.16 -8.59
CA LEU A 288 0.00 -4.50 -7.99
C LEU A 288 -0.64 -5.50 -8.95
N ALA A 289 -1.64 -5.09 -9.72
CA ALA A 289 -2.28 -5.90 -10.74
C ALA A 289 -1.40 -6.13 -11.99
N GLY A 290 -0.17 -5.59 -12.02
CA GLY A 290 0.72 -5.70 -13.17
C GLY A 290 0.32 -4.85 -14.36
N ARG A 291 -0.55 -3.86 -14.15
CA ARG A 291 -1.01 -2.93 -15.20
C ARG A 291 -0.14 -1.67 -15.26
N PRO A 292 -0.15 -0.95 -16.38
CA PRO A 292 0.36 0.42 -16.41
C PRO A 292 -0.37 1.28 -15.39
N VAL A 293 0.36 2.15 -14.69
CA VAL A 293 -0.24 3.11 -13.76
C VAL A 293 -0.74 4.32 -14.54
N THR A 294 -2.05 4.42 -14.67
CA THR A 294 -2.73 5.42 -15.50
C THR A 294 -3.76 6.25 -14.73
N PHE A 295 -4.13 5.83 -13.52
CA PHE A 295 -5.05 6.57 -12.68
C PHE A 295 -4.56 8.02 -12.51
N PRO A 296 -5.42 9.03 -12.78
CA PRO A 296 -5.00 10.41 -12.84
C PRO A 296 -4.57 10.95 -11.47
N VAL A 297 -3.62 11.87 -11.49
CA VAL A 297 -3.31 12.67 -10.31
C VAL A 297 -4.46 13.64 -10.04
N ALA A 298 -4.94 13.69 -8.81
CA ALA A 298 -6.00 14.63 -8.43
C ALA A 298 -5.56 16.08 -8.71
N LYS A 299 -6.45 16.89 -9.27
CA LYS A 299 -6.13 18.30 -9.60
C LYS A 299 -5.73 19.13 -8.39
N ASP A 300 -6.27 18.76 -7.24
CA ASP A 300 -6.00 19.36 -5.93
C ASP A 300 -5.11 18.45 -5.09
N PHE A 301 -4.24 17.65 -5.71
CA PHE A 301 -3.23 16.88 -4.99
C PHE A 301 -2.43 17.83 -4.08
N PRO A 302 -2.22 17.50 -2.78
CA PRO A 302 -1.60 18.45 -1.84
C PRO A 302 -0.18 18.83 -2.22
N GLY A 303 0.19 20.06 -1.89
CA GLY A 303 1.55 20.57 -1.97
C GLY A 303 2.27 20.47 -0.63
N VAL A 304 3.34 21.26 -0.50
CA VAL A 304 4.15 21.31 0.74
C VAL A 304 3.58 22.28 1.80
N ASP A 305 2.69 23.19 1.40
CA ASP A 305 2.21 24.27 2.26
C ASP A 305 0.83 24.01 2.86
N ALA A 306 0.04 23.12 2.24
CA ALA A 306 -1.33 22.83 2.69
C ALA A 306 -1.73 21.39 2.39
N VAL A 307 -2.52 20.80 3.28
CA VAL A 307 -3.23 19.54 3.03
C VAL A 307 -4.40 19.77 2.08
N SER A 308 -4.81 18.72 1.37
CA SER A 308 -6.05 18.71 0.59
C SER A 308 -6.93 17.57 1.09
N VAL A 309 -8.03 17.93 1.75
CA VAL A 309 -8.93 16.99 2.41
C VAL A 309 -10.31 17.10 1.80
N ARG A 310 -10.90 15.98 1.40
CA ARG A 310 -12.27 15.89 0.90
C ARG A 310 -13.27 16.13 2.03
N GLU A 311 -14.44 16.63 1.69
CA GLU A 311 -15.53 16.74 2.65
C GLU A 311 -15.92 15.35 3.19
N LYS A 312 -16.03 14.37 2.29
CA LYS A 312 -16.31 12.96 2.62
C LYS A 312 -15.81 12.02 1.53
N ILE A 313 -15.54 10.77 1.90
CA ILE A 313 -15.47 9.64 0.97
C ILE A 313 -16.90 9.13 0.78
N PRO A 314 -17.40 8.97 -0.45
CA PRO A 314 -18.71 8.38 -0.69
C PRO A 314 -18.77 7.00 -0.02
N SER A 315 -19.84 6.74 0.76
CA SER A 315 -20.08 5.41 1.31
C SER A 315 -20.50 4.48 0.17
N ALA A 316 -19.95 3.28 0.19
CA ALA A 316 -20.30 2.21 -0.75
C ALA A 316 -21.66 1.55 -0.40
N PHE A 317 -22.73 2.35 -0.28
CA PHE A 317 -24.10 1.91 -0.02
C PHE A 317 -25.06 2.66 -0.93
#